data_e86877258ee049398a52b37ff8cf4d0e
#
_entry.id   e86877258ee049398a52b37ff8cf4d0e
#
_cell.length_a   1.000
_cell.length_b   1.000
_cell.length_c   1.000
_cell.angle_alpha   90.00
_cell.angle_beta   90.00
_cell.angle_gamma   90.00
#
_symmetry.space_group_name_H-M   'P 1'
#
loop_
_entity.id
_entity.type
_entity.pdbx_description
1 polymer ?
#
loop_
_entity_poly.entity_id
_entity_poly.type
_entity_poly.pdbx_seq_one_letter_code
_entity_poly.pdbx_strand_id
1 'polypeptide(L)'
;MTMEAFGIRRLRFFIIMKLSRVACQFIDSVDGRPIPLVVATATDNTTVVSDNAGYIAISVSLPKGTPYYLHLHSPGYDVPVDGFGYRGIRLKVGGSVERIRLRRTNIAQRSGRVTGTGKYIHAQSLGLMRDQTETPLTGMDSVQSAAISGKRYVFYGDTNWTGYPLGNFKTTNGIAKLTSHLQNCPYVIEYSIDTAGKAIPSMPNSDRTQGVTWISGIVSIGNTIVGYANHRKSLQQQVSHGFVRWDPAKKAFVDFNELPETSWRHLDGHPIVFRDKQTDFVMFGHAIPNFRVPSDVSAIKSGTSYETFTCLLANGDVETDASDQPIWSWRRDGSPIDAERESAYIKSGKLKRQHCRHLLYEHATQRTVIPHRGSVRWNDHLQRWILAFTALNEATSVLGELFIAAGASPIGPWTHCIRVATHPKYSFYNPVHHTWLDQKGGRLITVEGTYTMTFSGNNVPTPMYEYNQLTYQIDLADERLAFLGFKLSQY
;
A
#
# COMPACT_ATOMS: atom_id res chain seq x y z
N MET A 1 76.49 18.01 -35.92
CA MET A 1 76.39 17.22 -34.66
C MET A 1 74.92 17.26 -34.27
N THR A 2 74.20 16.25 -34.68
CA THR A 2 72.73 16.11 -34.48
C THR A 2 72.52 15.21 -33.30
N MET A 3 71.82 15.71 -32.26
CA MET A 3 71.34 14.93 -31.12
C MET A 3 69.98 14.28 -31.48
N GLU A 4 70.00 12.95 -31.58
CA GLU A 4 68.79 12.17 -31.69
C GLU A 4 68.09 12.08 -30.32
N ALA A 5 66.79 12.48 -30.31
CA ALA A 5 65.92 12.39 -29.13
C ALA A 5 65.30 10.99 -29.02
N PHE A 6 65.66 10.23 -27.97
CA PHE A 6 65.06 8.95 -27.63
C PHE A 6 63.66 9.17 -27.10
N GLY A 7 62.64 8.84 -27.90
CA GLY A 7 61.23 8.84 -27.52
C GLY A 7 60.88 7.65 -26.61
N ILE A 8 60.69 7.89 -25.33
CA ILE A 8 60.17 6.86 -24.41
C ILE A 8 58.65 6.72 -24.66
N ARG A 9 58.24 5.66 -25.38
CA ARG A 9 56.85 5.23 -25.45
C ARG A 9 56.43 4.71 -24.08
N ARG A 10 55.67 5.50 -23.32
CA ARG A 10 54.93 5.03 -22.14
C ARG A 10 53.81 4.10 -22.61
N LEU A 11 53.96 2.78 -22.50
CA LEU A 11 52.87 1.82 -22.60
C LEU A 11 51.92 2.10 -21.40
N ARG A 12 50.78 2.74 -21.64
CA ARG A 12 49.68 2.79 -20.67
C ARG A 12 49.00 1.41 -20.70
N PHE A 13 49.36 0.54 -19.77
CA PHE A 13 48.55 -0.63 -19.48
C PHE A 13 47.25 -0.16 -18.85
N PHE A 14 46.18 -0.08 -19.64
CA PHE A 14 44.83 -0.06 -19.10
C PHE A 14 44.54 -1.46 -18.56
N ILE A 15 44.72 -1.66 -17.26
CA ILE A 15 44.16 -2.82 -16.58
C ILE A 15 42.64 -2.58 -16.55
N ILE A 16 41.95 -3.19 -17.53
CA ILE A 16 40.48 -3.31 -17.46
C ILE A 16 40.21 -4.26 -16.31
N MET A 17 39.94 -3.73 -15.13
CA MET A 17 39.51 -4.51 -13.98
C MET A 17 38.18 -5.19 -14.34
N LYS A 18 38.25 -6.48 -14.62
CA LYS A 18 37.07 -7.30 -14.91
C LYS A 18 36.31 -7.47 -13.61
N LEU A 19 35.19 -6.71 -13.43
CA LEU A 19 34.32 -6.88 -12.28
C LEU A 19 33.76 -8.31 -12.28
N SER A 20 33.87 -8.95 -11.14
CA SER A 20 33.23 -10.24 -10.86
C SER A 20 31.87 -9.98 -10.20
N ARG A 21 30.99 -10.98 -10.20
CA ARG A 21 29.65 -10.85 -9.59
C ARG A 21 29.50 -11.79 -8.40
N VAL A 22 28.76 -11.30 -7.39
CA VAL A 22 28.17 -12.12 -6.33
C VAL A 22 26.66 -12.04 -6.51
N ALA A 23 25.98 -13.17 -6.67
CA ALA A 23 24.55 -13.19 -6.94
C ALA A 23 23.86 -14.42 -6.31
N CYS A 24 22.62 -14.23 -5.88
CA CYS A 24 21.74 -15.33 -5.48
C CYS A 24 20.28 -14.95 -5.74
N GLN A 25 19.39 -15.96 -5.62
CA GLN A 25 17.95 -15.81 -5.64
C GLN A 25 17.35 -16.24 -4.29
N PHE A 26 16.57 -15.39 -3.66
CA PHE A 26 15.79 -15.74 -2.47
C PHE A 26 14.43 -16.29 -2.89
N ILE A 27 14.06 -17.43 -2.33
CA ILE A 27 12.78 -18.10 -2.60
C ILE A 27 12.11 -18.54 -1.31
N ASP A 28 10.78 -18.50 -1.28
CA ASP A 28 9.96 -19.00 -0.19
C ASP A 28 10.14 -20.51 -0.06
N SER A 29 10.40 -21.01 1.14
CA SER A 29 10.66 -22.44 1.38
C SER A 29 9.44 -23.34 1.16
N VAL A 30 8.21 -22.76 1.21
CA VAL A 30 6.96 -23.51 1.10
C VAL A 30 6.58 -23.75 -0.35
N ASP A 31 6.58 -22.71 -1.18
CA ASP A 31 6.06 -22.78 -2.55
C ASP A 31 7.08 -22.43 -3.64
N GLY A 32 8.30 -22.06 -3.26
CA GLY A 32 9.39 -21.74 -4.19
C GLY A 32 9.25 -20.40 -4.89
N ARG A 33 8.25 -19.55 -4.54
CA ARG A 33 8.11 -18.22 -5.14
C ARG A 33 9.28 -17.31 -4.77
N PRO A 34 9.69 -16.42 -5.67
CA PRO A 34 10.71 -15.42 -5.37
C PRO A 34 10.31 -14.53 -4.18
N ILE A 35 11.29 -14.13 -3.37
CA ILE A 35 11.09 -13.22 -2.25
C ILE A 35 11.72 -11.86 -2.58
N PRO A 36 10.92 -10.84 -2.90
CA PRO A 36 11.38 -9.45 -3.01
C PRO A 36 11.66 -8.85 -1.63
N LEU A 37 12.35 -7.71 -1.57
CA LEU A 37 12.61 -6.98 -0.33
C LEU A 37 13.37 -7.81 0.72
N VAL A 38 14.36 -8.58 0.31
CA VAL A 38 15.39 -9.12 1.19
C VAL A 38 16.57 -8.14 1.16
N VAL A 39 16.83 -7.48 2.26
CA VAL A 39 17.95 -6.56 2.42
C VAL A 39 19.20 -7.38 2.69
N ALA A 40 20.23 -7.21 1.87
CA ALA A 40 21.52 -7.88 1.98
C ALA A 40 22.63 -6.84 2.10
N THR A 41 23.34 -6.83 3.22
CA THR A 41 24.42 -5.89 3.52
C THR A 41 25.75 -6.63 3.67
N ALA A 42 26.72 -6.29 2.83
CA ALA A 42 28.06 -6.82 2.90
C ALA A 42 28.85 -6.26 4.09
N THR A 43 29.99 -6.88 4.40
CA THR A 43 30.88 -6.46 5.50
C THR A 43 31.50 -5.08 5.30
N ASP A 44 31.53 -4.58 4.07
CA ASP A 44 31.94 -3.21 3.71
C ASP A 44 30.78 -2.20 3.71
N ASN A 45 29.60 -2.60 4.23
CA ASN A 45 28.35 -1.83 4.27
C ASN A 45 27.68 -1.60 2.90
N THR A 46 28.13 -2.22 1.82
CA THR A 46 27.40 -2.24 0.56
C THR A 46 26.06 -2.94 0.76
N THR A 47 24.97 -2.20 0.55
CA THR A 47 23.61 -2.72 0.73
C THR A 47 22.89 -2.84 -0.59
N VAL A 48 22.29 -4.00 -0.84
CA VAL A 48 21.38 -4.26 -1.97
C VAL A 48 20.11 -4.92 -1.45
N VAL A 49 19.04 -4.83 -2.25
CA VAL A 49 17.74 -5.39 -1.88
C VAL A 49 17.24 -6.27 -3.02
N SER A 50 16.73 -7.45 -2.72
CA SER A 50 16.25 -8.36 -3.77
C SER A 50 15.10 -7.73 -4.55
N ASP A 51 15.15 -7.86 -5.86
CA ASP A 51 14.14 -7.40 -6.80
C ASP A 51 12.87 -8.28 -6.78
N ASN A 52 11.87 -7.96 -7.61
CA ASN A 52 10.62 -8.74 -7.65
C ASN A 52 10.81 -10.21 -8.02
N ALA A 53 11.87 -10.54 -8.75
CA ALA A 53 12.25 -11.93 -9.06
C ALA A 53 13.11 -12.58 -7.97
N GLY A 54 13.29 -11.92 -6.82
CA GLY A 54 14.04 -12.43 -5.66
C GLY A 54 15.55 -12.39 -5.83
N TYR A 55 16.08 -11.79 -6.90
CA TYR A 55 17.53 -11.75 -7.15
C TYR A 55 18.19 -10.57 -6.46
N ILE A 56 19.43 -10.81 -6.04
CA ILE A 56 20.46 -9.79 -5.83
C ILE A 56 21.65 -10.08 -6.73
N ALA A 57 22.34 -9.01 -7.18
CA ALA A 57 23.57 -9.10 -7.94
C ALA A 57 24.46 -7.90 -7.59
N ILE A 58 25.65 -8.17 -7.07
CA ILE A 58 26.64 -7.17 -6.64
C ILE A 58 27.88 -7.32 -7.54
N SER A 59 28.35 -6.22 -8.12
CA SER A 59 29.61 -6.19 -8.86
C SER A 59 30.76 -5.86 -7.92
N VAL A 60 31.78 -6.70 -7.87
CA VAL A 60 32.95 -6.57 -6.96
C VAL A 60 34.26 -6.70 -7.71
N SER A 61 35.31 -6.03 -7.22
CA SER A 61 36.69 -6.11 -7.73
C SER A 61 37.53 -7.10 -6.92
N LEU A 62 37.00 -8.30 -6.68
CA LEU A 62 37.65 -9.36 -5.91
C LEU A 62 37.96 -10.57 -6.79
N PRO A 63 39.00 -11.36 -6.44
CA PRO A 63 39.31 -12.60 -7.14
C PRO A 63 38.15 -13.60 -7.13
N LYS A 64 37.95 -14.31 -8.22
CA LYS A 64 36.95 -15.38 -8.31
C LYS A 64 37.23 -16.46 -7.24
N GLY A 65 36.14 -16.90 -6.59
CA GLY A 65 36.21 -17.90 -5.52
C GLY A 65 36.34 -17.27 -4.11
N THR A 66 36.64 -15.98 -3.99
CA THR A 66 36.71 -15.30 -2.69
C THR A 66 35.35 -15.44 -1.95
N PRO A 67 35.35 -15.87 -0.67
CA PRO A 67 34.14 -15.87 0.15
C PRO A 67 33.61 -14.44 0.34
N TYR A 68 32.30 -14.26 0.18
CA TYR A 68 31.63 -12.98 0.34
C TYR A 68 30.43 -13.15 1.26
N TYR A 69 30.48 -12.52 2.44
CA TYR A 69 29.42 -12.62 3.44
C TYR A 69 28.39 -11.50 3.25
N LEU A 70 27.11 -11.86 3.38
CA LEU A 70 25.99 -10.94 3.33
C LEU A 70 25.14 -11.10 4.60
N HIS A 71 25.05 -10.05 5.41
CA HIS A 71 24.04 -9.95 6.44
C HIS A 71 22.67 -9.83 5.80
N LEU A 72 21.68 -10.57 6.31
CA LEU A 72 20.34 -10.58 5.75
C LEU A 72 19.30 -10.07 6.74
N HIS A 73 18.37 -9.29 6.22
CA HIS A 73 17.14 -8.91 6.91
C HIS A 73 15.96 -8.97 5.91
N SER A 74 14.83 -9.54 6.34
CA SER A 74 13.63 -9.59 5.52
C SER A 74 12.39 -9.58 6.42
N PRO A 75 11.53 -8.54 6.38
CA PRO A 75 10.30 -8.52 7.17
C PRO A 75 9.43 -9.74 6.85
N GLY A 76 8.98 -10.45 7.88
CA GLY A 76 8.10 -11.60 7.74
C GLY A 76 8.76 -12.88 7.20
N TYR A 77 10.10 -12.96 7.21
CA TYR A 77 10.86 -14.17 6.86
C TYR A 77 11.98 -14.42 7.86
N ASP A 78 12.20 -15.67 8.21
CA ASP A 78 13.38 -16.10 8.93
C ASP A 78 14.55 -16.19 7.98
N VAL A 79 15.69 -15.66 8.40
CA VAL A 79 16.95 -15.73 7.66
C VAL A 79 17.91 -16.68 8.38
N PRO A 80 18.84 -17.34 7.65
CA PRO A 80 19.85 -18.23 8.24
C PRO A 80 20.68 -17.52 9.32
N VAL A 81 21.02 -18.27 10.37
CA VAL A 81 21.88 -17.80 11.48
C VAL A 81 23.03 -18.78 11.60
N ASP A 82 24.26 -18.27 11.69
CA ASP A 82 25.46 -19.09 11.90
C ASP A 82 25.69 -19.41 13.38
N GLY A 83 26.72 -20.21 13.68
CA GLY A 83 27.06 -20.64 15.03
C GLY A 83 27.50 -19.49 15.98
N PHE A 84 27.79 -18.31 15.45
CA PHE A 84 28.12 -17.09 16.21
C PHE A 84 26.96 -16.12 16.38
N GLY A 85 25.79 -16.48 15.81
CA GLY A 85 24.59 -15.63 15.88
C GLY A 85 24.46 -14.60 14.74
N TYR A 86 25.37 -14.56 13.78
CA TYR A 86 25.26 -13.69 12.61
C TYR A 86 24.17 -14.18 11.67
N ARG A 87 23.27 -13.28 11.32
CA ARG A 87 22.15 -13.55 10.38
C ARG A 87 22.59 -13.25 8.97
N GLY A 88 22.78 -14.29 8.16
CA GLY A 88 23.27 -14.07 6.80
C GLY A 88 23.69 -15.35 6.05
N ILE A 89 24.35 -15.13 4.92
CA ILE A 89 24.83 -16.19 4.02
C ILE A 89 26.25 -15.87 3.55
N ARG A 90 26.96 -16.92 3.14
CA ARG A 90 28.27 -16.80 2.52
C ARG A 90 28.19 -17.31 1.08
N LEU A 91 28.48 -16.43 0.11
CA LEU A 91 28.54 -16.73 -1.32
C LEU A 91 29.98 -16.71 -1.81
N LYS A 92 30.22 -17.14 -3.05
CA LYS A 92 31.54 -17.07 -3.71
C LYS A 92 31.51 -16.03 -4.83
N VAL A 93 32.52 -15.17 -4.88
CA VAL A 93 32.73 -14.22 -5.98
C VAL A 93 32.88 -14.99 -7.30
N GLY A 94 32.09 -14.63 -8.32
CA GLY A 94 32.08 -15.29 -9.62
C GLY A 94 31.59 -16.75 -9.59
N GLY A 95 30.86 -17.14 -8.51
CA GLY A 95 30.17 -18.43 -8.40
C GLY A 95 28.88 -18.47 -9.23
N SER A 96 28.25 -19.65 -9.25
CA SER A 96 26.89 -19.80 -9.80
C SER A 96 25.87 -19.06 -8.96
N VAL A 97 24.73 -18.70 -9.56
CA VAL A 97 23.62 -18.09 -8.84
C VAL A 97 22.96 -19.16 -7.96
N GLU A 98 23.11 -19.02 -6.65
CA GLU A 98 22.53 -19.95 -5.68
C GLU A 98 21.08 -19.58 -5.35
N ARG A 99 20.24 -20.60 -5.05
CA ARG A 99 18.88 -20.41 -4.55
C ARG A 99 18.88 -20.55 -3.03
N ILE A 100 18.52 -19.47 -2.34
CA ILE A 100 18.46 -19.40 -0.88
C ILE A 100 17.00 -19.50 -0.44
N ARG A 101 16.67 -20.55 0.29
CA ARG A 101 15.30 -20.77 0.83
C ARG A 101 15.15 -20.07 2.16
N LEU A 102 14.12 -19.20 2.28
CA LEU A 102 13.75 -18.55 3.53
C LEU A 102 12.37 -19.03 3.98
N ARG A 103 12.20 -19.23 5.28
CA ARG A 103 10.92 -19.64 5.87
C ARG A 103 10.06 -18.41 6.15
N ARG A 104 8.87 -18.37 5.58
CA ARG A 104 7.91 -17.30 5.83
C ARG A 104 7.30 -17.42 7.24
N THR A 105 7.28 -16.32 7.97
CA THR A 105 6.66 -16.17 9.29
C THR A 105 5.34 -15.40 9.24
N ASN A 106 5.16 -14.50 8.26
CA ASN A 106 3.89 -13.85 8.00
C ASN A 106 2.84 -14.83 7.44
N ILE A 107 1.55 -14.54 7.67
CA ILE A 107 0.45 -15.21 6.98
C ILE A 107 0.42 -14.79 5.51
N ALA A 108 0.47 -13.47 5.28
CA ALA A 108 0.51 -12.91 3.94
C ALA A 108 1.88 -13.16 3.27
N GLN A 109 1.85 -13.53 2.00
CA GLN A 109 3.03 -13.66 1.16
C GLN A 109 3.30 -12.35 0.43
N ARG A 110 4.50 -11.81 0.61
CA ARG A 110 4.93 -10.61 -0.11
C ARG A 110 5.13 -10.94 -1.59
N SER A 111 4.33 -10.29 -2.46
CA SER A 111 4.42 -10.53 -3.90
C SER A 111 5.48 -9.65 -4.55
N GLY A 112 5.47 -8.34 -4.33
CA GLY A 112 6.47 -7.43 -4.88
C GLY A 112 5.92 -6.02 -5.01
N ARG A 113 6.75 -5.11 -5.50
CA ARG A 113 6.31 -3.74 -5.76
C ARG A 113 5.76 -3.62 -7.18
N VAL A 114 4.70 -2.84 -7.32
CA VAL A 114 4.05 -2.57 -8.62
C VAL A 114 4.47 -1.22 -9.21
N THR A 115 4.98 -0.31 -8.38
CA THR A 115 5.43 1.02 -8.76
C THR A 115 6.96 1.14 -8.78
N GLY A 116 7.46 2.24 -9.32
CA GLY A 116 8.86 2.56 -9.40
C GLY A 116 9.63 1.81 -10.48
N THR A 117 10.79 2.36 -10.84
CA THR A 117 11.73 1.76 -11.80
C THR A 117 12.57 0.65 -11.18
N GLY A 118 13.22 -0.18 -11.99
CA GLY A 118 14.16 -1.21 -11.54
C GLY A 118 13.52 -2.37 -10.79
N LYS A 119 12.25 -2.71 -11.07
CA LYS A 119 11.55 -3.84 -10.41
C LYS A 119 12.26 -5.18 -10.57
N TYR A 120 13.08 -5.34 -11.59
CA TYR A 120 13.82 -6.57 -11.94
C TYR A 120 15.30 -6.28 -12.22
N ILE A 121 15.87 -5.24 -11.64
CA ILE A 121 17.21 -4.72 -11.99
C ILE A 121 18.31 -5.77 -11.80
N HIS A 122 18.23 -6.60 -10.76
CA HIS A 122 19.21 -7.64 -10.52
C HIS A 122 19.03 -8.80 -11.49
N ALA A 123 17.80 -9.24 -11.74
CA ALA A 123 17.51 -10.26 -12.75
C ALA A 123 17.96 -9.80 -14.15
N GLN A 124 17.69 -8.54 -14.52
CA GLN A 124 18.14 -7.96 -15.78
C GLN A 124 19.68 -7.92 -15.89
N SER A 125 20.38 -7.55 -14.82
CA SER A 125 21.84 -7.53 -14.79
C SER A 125 22.47 -8.93 -14.97
N LEU A 126 21.71 -9.98 -14.63
CA LEU A 126 22.09 -11.39 -14.85
C LEU A 126 21.67 -11.92 -16.23
N GLY A 127 21.09 -11.08 -17.08
CA GLY A 127 20.63 -11.44 -18.41
C GLY A 127 19.23 -12.08 -18.45
N LEU A 128 18.48 -11.99 -17.34
CA LEU A 128 17.10 -12.44 -17.22
C LEU A 128 16.14 -11.25 -17.38
N MET A 129 14.88 -11.52 -17.78
CA MET A 129 13.80 -10.51 -17.84
C MET A 129 14.18 -9.23 -18.60
N ARG A 130 14.75 -9.35 -19.80
CA ARG A 130 15.32 -8.24 -20.57
C ARG A 130 14.28 -7.26 -21.14
N ASP A 131 13.05 -7.71 -21.35
CA ASP A 131 12.00 -6.97 -22.08
C ASP A 131 11.13 -6.08 -21.18
N GLN A 132 11.61 -5.72 -19.99
CA GLN A 132 10.84 -4.87 -19.09
C GLN A 132 11.04 -3.40 -19.42
N THR A 133 9.92 -2.71 -19.75
CA THR A 133 9.93 -1.25 -19.93
C THR A 133 10.09 -0.55 -18.59
N GLU A 134 11.09 0.29 -18.48
CA GLU A 134 11.34 1.11 -17.29
C GLU A 134 10.64 2.47 -17.42
N THR A 135 10.39 3.10 -16.28
CA THR A 135 9.77 4.43 -16.18
C THR A 135 10.67 5.37 -15.40
N PRO A 136 10.65 6.69 -15.67
CA PRO A 136 11.40 7.65 -14.85
C PRO A 136 10.78 7.88 -13.45
N LEU A 137 9.66 7.24 -13.13
CA LEU A 137 9.00 7.32 -11.82
C LEU A 137 9.66 6.33 -10.87
N THR A 138 10.14 6.81 -9.72
CA THR A 138 10.92 6.00 -8.77
C THR A 138 10.12 5.50 -7.59
N GLY A 139 8.97 6.10 -7.31
CA GLY A 139 8.07 5.68 -6.23
C GLY A 139 6.85 6.58 -6.15
N MET A 140 5.80 6.09 -5.49
CA MET A 140 4.56 6.83 -5.27
C MET A 140 3.74 6.19 -4.15
N ASP A 141 2.91 6.99 -3.49
CA ASP A 141 2.08 6.53 -2.39
C ASP A 141 0.59 6.40 -2.74
N SER A 142 -0.15 5.76 -1.82
CA SER A 142 -1.61 5.83 -1.66
C SER A 142 -2.41 5.52 -2.92
N VAL A 143 -2.33 4.28 -3.39
CA VAL A 143 -3.09 3.85 -4.57
C VAL A 143 -4.61 3.97 -4.37
N GLN A 144 -5.28 4.50 -5.37
CA GLN A 144 -6.73 4.47 -5.56
C GLN A 144 -7.05 3.83 -6.91
N SER A 145 -8.15 3.13 -7.05
CA SER A 145 -8.51 2.56 -8.35
C SER A 145 -10.00 2.62 -8.65
N ALA A 146 -10.34 2.85 -9.92
CA ALA A 146 -11.70 2.84 -10.42
C ALA A 146 -11.75 2.31 -11.86
N ALA A 147 -12.89 1.78 -12.28
CA ALA A 147 -13.04 1.24 -13.63
C ALA A 147 -14.21 1.91 -14.35
N ILE A 148 -13.97 2.35 -15.60
CA ILE A 148 -14.99 2.80 -16.53
C ILE A 148 -14.66 2.33 -17.94
N SER A 149 -15.68 2.05 -18.74
CA SER A 149 -15.54 1.68 -20.16
C SER A 149 -14.51 0.54 -20.37
N GLY A 150 -14.50 -0.47 -19.47
CA GLY A 150 -13.59 -1.62 -19.55
C GLY A 150 -12.12 -1.33 -19.19
N LYS A 151 -11.78 -0.11 -18.81
CA LYS A 151 -10.43 0.27 -18.38
C LYS A 151 -10.38 0.43 -16.87
N ARG A 152 -9.32 -0.09 -16.25
CA ARG A 152 -9.02 0.12 -14.83
C ARG A 152 -8.01 1.25 -14.70
N TYR A 153 -8.46 2.38 -14.18
CA TYR A 153 -7.59 3.50 -13.83
C TYR A 153 -7.04 3.32 -12.44
N VAL A 154 -5.77 3.69 -12.26
CA VAL A 154 -5.08 3.76 -10.98
C VAL A 154 -4.57 5.17 -10.78
N PHE A 155 -4.70 5.66 -9.55
CA PHE A 155 -4.33 7.03 -9.14
C PHE A 155 -3.47 6.90 -7.92
N TYR A 156 -2.42 7.70 -7.87
CA TYR A 156 -1.43 7.68 -6.78
C TYR A 156 -1.33 9.06 -6.15
N GLY A 157 -0.93 9.10 -4.89
CA GLY A 157 -0.58 10.33 -4.20
C GLY A 157 0.75 10.92 -4.66
N ASP A 158 1.52 11.44 -3.72
CA ASP A 158 2.81 12.06 -4.03
C ASP A 158 3.74 11.10 -4.76
N THR A 159 4.43 11.61 -5.76
CA THR A 159 5.20 10.79 -6.69
C THR A 159 6.65 11.25 -6.77
N ASN A 160 7.58 10.32 -6.59
CA ASN A 160 9.01 10.52 -6.81
C ASN A 160 9.37 10.27 -8.27
N TRP A 161 10.29 11.09 -8.78
CA TRP A 161 10.82 10.97 -10.10
C TRP A 161 12.36 11.02 -10.07
N THR A 162 13.03 10.36 -11.03
CA THR A 162 14.50 10.33 -11.13
C THR A 162 15.18 11.68 -11.08
N GLY A 163 14.56 12.73 -11.60
CA GLY A 163 15.09 14.09 -11.63
C GLY A 163 14.77 14.95 -10.42
N TYR A 164 13.80 14.53 -9.59
CA TYR A 164 13.37 15.29 -8.42
C TYR A 164 12.56 14.42 -7.44
N PRO A 165 12.86 14.44 -6.13
CA PRO A 165 12.05 13.73 -5.14
C PRO A 165 10.65 14.33 -5.04
N LEU A 166 9.65 13.47 -4.73
CA LEU A 166 8.22 13.84 -4.65
C LEU A 166 7.65 14.52 -5.91
N GLY A 167 8.25 14.29 -7.10
CA GLY A 167 7.71 14.63 -8.41
C GLY A 167 7.07 16.02 -8.55
N ASN A 168 7.51 17.01 -7.80
CA ASN A 168 6.87 18.31 -7.65
C ASN A 168 5.47 18.23 -7.02
N PHE A 169 5.26 17.33 -6.05
CA PHE A 169 3.99 17.14 -5.34
C PHE A 169 2.82 16.83 -6.27
N LYS A 170 3.05 16.00 -7.27
CA LYS A 170 2.01 15.61 -8.22
C LYS A 170 1.46 14.26 -7.84
N THR A 171 0.14 14.19 -7.77
CA THR A 171 -0.55 12.92 -7.88
C THR A 171 -0.44 12.43 -9.33
N THR A 172 -0.15 11.16 -9.52
CA THR A 172 -0.02 10.56 -10.85
C THR A 172 -1.14 9.58 -11.13
N ASN A 173 -1.26 9.18 -12.38
CA ASN A 173 -2.27 8.22 -12.79
C ASN A 173 -1.77 7.34 -13.93
N GLY A 174 -2.52 6.26 -14.18
CA GLY A 174 -2.29 5.36 -15.30
C GLY A 174 -3.42 4.37 -15.47
N ILE A 175 -3.24 3.46 -16.42
CA ILE A 175 -4.14 2.34 -16.65
C ILE A 175 -3.44 1.06 -16.19
N ALA A 176 -4.09 0.34 -15.28
CA ALA A 176 -3.62 -0.97 -14.83
C ALA A 176 -3.96 -2.05 -15.87
N LYS A 177 -2.98 -2.87 -16.21
CA LYS A 177 -3.12 -4.04 -17.07
C LYS A 177 -2.67 -5.29 -16.34
N LEU A 178 -3.54 -6.29 -16.25
CA LEU A 178 -3.20 -7.57 -15.65
C LEU A 178 -2.01 -8.21 -16.40
N THR A 179 -1.14 -8.87 -15.66
CA THR A 179 -0.03 -9.62 -16.23
C THR A 179 0.06 -11.00 -15.60
N SER A 180 0.16 -12.03 -16.46
CA SER A 180 0.47 -13.39 -16.05
C SER A 180 1.95 -13.74 -16.23
N HIS A 181 2.72 -12.87 -16.87
CA HIS A 181 4.10 -13.15 -17.28
C HIS A 181 5.15 -12.67 -16.28
N LEU A 182 4.80 -11.73 -15.41
CA LEU A 182 5.73 -11.14 -14.46
C LEU A 182 5.58 -11.78 -13.09
N GLN A 183 6.63 -12.45 -12.64
CA GLN A 183 6.65 -12.98 -11.27
C GLN A 183 6.53 -11.85 -10.26
N ASN A 184 5.68 -12.04 -9.26
CA ASN A 184 5.47 -11.09 -8.17
C ASN A 184 5.09 -9.66 -8.60
N CYS A 185 4.41 -9.52 -9.74
CA CYS A 185 3.85 -8.25 -10.20
C CYS A 185 2.46 -8.52 -10.80
N PRO A 186 1.39 -8.37 -10.05
CA PRO A 186 0.05 -8.79 -10.49
C PRO A 186 -0.50 -7.94 -11.62
N TYR A 187 0.00 -6.73 -11.80
CA TYR A 187 -0.36 -5.84 -12.90
C TYR A 187 0.78 -4.88 -13.23
N VAL A 188 0.77 -4.37 -14.44
CA VAL A 188 1.64 -3.28 -14.89
C VAL A 188 0.84 -2.01 -15.10
N ILE A 189 1.49 -0.86 -15.03
CA ILE A 189 0.87 0.44 -15.14
C ILE A 189 1.33 1.11 -16.43
N GLU A 190 0.38 1.43 -17.29
CA GLU A 190 0.58 2.34 -18.40
C GLU A 190 0.37 3.76 -17.88
N TYR A 191 1.45 4.40 -17.45
CA TYR A 191 1.40 5.74 -16.86
C TYR A 191 0.96 6.81 -17.86
N SER A 192 0.21 7.79 -17.39
CA SER A 192 -0.08 9.01 -18.14
C SER A 192 1.16 9.90 -18.16
N ILE A 193 1.88 9.87 -19.28
CA ILE A 193 3.15 10.59 -19.49
C ILE A 193 2.97 11.57 -20.66
N ASP A 194 3.54 12.76 -20.57
CA ASP A 194 3.59 13.74 -21.63
C ASP A 194 4.69 13.44 -22.67
N THR A 195 4.78 14.26 -23.71
CA THR A 195 5.77 14.10 -24.78
C THR A 195 7.22 14.32 -24.32
N ALA A 196 7.43 14.95 -23.15
CA ALA A 196 8.72 15.13 -22.53
C ALA A 196 9.09 14.00 -21.54
N GLY A 197 8.28 12.95 -21.45
CA GLY A 197 8.49 11.82 -20.54
C GLY A 197 8.10 12.11 -19.08
N LYS A 198 7.41 13.24 -18.83
CA LYS A 198 6.96 13.60 -17.46
C LYS A 198 5.58 13.07 -17.18
N ALA A 199 5.35 12.64 -15.93
CA ALA A 199 4.02 12.25 -15.49
C ALA A 199 3.02 13.41 -15.57
N ILE A 200 1.87 13.15 -16.17
CA ILE A 200 0.75 14.09 -16.21
C ILE A 200 0.10 14.09 -14.81
N PRO A 201 0.01 15.25 -14.13
CA PRO A 201 -0.62 15.31 -12.83
C PRO A 201 -2.11 15.03 -12.91
N SER A 202 -2.63 14.27 -11.94
CA SER A 202 -4.06 14.02 -11.83
C SER A 202 -4.88 15.27 -11.51
N MET A 203 -4.25 16.30 -10.90
CA MET A 203 -4.83 17.64 -10.66
C MET A 203 -3.89 18.72 -11.22
N PRO A 204 -4.03 19.14 -12.49
CA PRO A 204 -3.10 20.06 -13.12
C PRO A 204 -3.18 21.50 -12.62
N ASN A 205 -4.31 21.92 -12.10
CA ASN A 205 -4.63 23.33 -11.83
C ASN A 205 -4.38 23.81 -10.40
N SER A 206 -3.75 23.00 -9.53
CA SER A 206 -3.35 23.51 -8.24
C SER A 206 -2.22 24.53 -8.41
N ASP A 207 -2.42 25.75 -7.92
CA ASP A 207 -1.33 26.72 -7.80
C ASP A 207 -0.30 26.19 -6.80
N ARG A 208 0.79 25.67 -7.35
CA ARG A 208 1.76 24.84 -6.64
C ARG A 208 2.81 25.61 -5.88
N THR A 209 2.86 26.89 -6.07
CA THR A 209 3.67 27.76 -5.22
C THR A 209 3.15 27.74 -3.78
N GLN A 210 1.94 27.21 -3.55
CA GLN A 210 1.24 27.25 -2.28
C GLN A 210 0.82 25.88 -1.71
N GLY A 211 1.31 24.74 -2.21
CA GLY A 211 1.01 23.44 -1.65
C GLY A 211 0.72 22.32 -2.67
N VAL A 212 0.04 21.27 -2.22
CA VAL A 212 -0.28 20.06 -2.99
C VAL A 212 -1.79 19.79 -2.95
N THR A 213 -2.33 19.25 -4.04
CA THR A 213 -3.71 18.77 -4.07
C THR A 213 -3.71 17.25 -4.13
N TRP A 214 -4.15 16.61 -3.05
CA TRP A 214 -4.34 15.16 -3.00
C TRP A 214 -5.75 14.78 -3.44
N ILE A 215 -5.85 13.61 -4.07
CA ILE A 215 -7.11 13.01 -4.50
C ILE A 215 -7.35 11.75 -3.68
N SER A 216 -8.55 11.61 -3.11
CA SER A 216 -8.97 10.41 -2.39
C SER A 216 -10.45 10.10 -2.63
N GLY A 217 -10.96 9.03 -2.02
CA GLY A 217 -12.37 8.68 -2.12
C GLY A 217 -12.83 8.42 -3.55
N ILE A 218 -11.96 7.85 -4.39
CA ILE A 218 -12.22 7.64 -5.82
C ILE A 218 -13.18 6.47 -6.01
N VAL A 219 -14.27 6.70 -6.76
CA VAL A 219 -15.28 5.69 -7.04
C VAL A 219 -15.87 5.88 -8.44
N SER A 220 -16.28 4.77 -9.08
CA SER A 220 -17.03 4.79 -10.32
C SER A 220 -18.53 4.87 -10.04
N ILE A 221 -19.23 5.79 -10.72
CA ILE A 221 -20.68 5.93 -10.70
C ILE A 221 -21.17 5.95 -12.16
N GLY A 222 -21.84 4.89 -12.57
CA GLY A 222 -22.15 4.69 -14.00
C GLY A 222 -20.87 4.70 -14.83
N ASN A 223 -20.79 5.56 -15.83
CA ASN A 223 -19.61 5.73 -16.69
C ASN A 223 -18.76 6.95 -16.29
N THR A 224 -18.75 7.32 -15.04
CA THR A 224 -17.99 8.47 -14.51
C THR A 224 -17.19 8.04 -13.30
N ILE A 225 -15.94 8.53 -13.19
CA ILE A 225 -15.14 8.43 -11.97
C ILE A 225 -15.22 9.77 -11.23
N VAL A 226 -15.59 9.71 -9.97
CA VAL A 226 -15.63 10.88 -9.09
C VAL A 226 -14.69 10.67 -7.90
N GLY A 227 -14.31 11.75 -7.25
CA GLY A 227 -13.45 11.71 -6.09
C GLY A 227 -13.52 13.01 -5.30
N TYR A 228 -12.69 13.07 -4.30
CA TYR A 228 -12.50 14.20 -3.43
C TYR A 228 -11.08 14.75 -3.58
N ALA A 229 -10.97 16.06 -3.74
CA ALA A 229 -9.69 16.76 -3.78
C ALA A 229 -9.50 17.60 -2.51
N ASN A 230 -8.30 17.54 -1.94
CA ASN A 230 -7.91 18.31 -0.78
C ASN A 230 -6.61 19.06 -1.07
N HIS A 231 -6.72 20.39 -1.15
CA HIS A 231 -5.59 21.28 -1.34
C HIS A 231 -5.00 21.67 0.01
N ARG A 232 -3.73 21.42 0.22
CA ARG A 232 -3.04 21.63 1.50
C ARG A 232 -1.68 22.30 1.30
N LYS A 233 -1.35 23.20 2.24
CA LYS A 233 0.02 23.77 2.36
C LYS A 233 0.94 22.86 3.18
N SER A 234 0.38 22.09 4.11
CA SER A 234 1.10 21.12 4.93
C SER A 234 0.14 20.04 5.41
N LEU A 235 0.62 19.02 6.12
CA LEU A 235 -0.23 18.00 6.73
C LEU A 235 -1.28 18.61 7.69
N GLN A 236 -0.97 19.74 8.33
CA GLN A 236 -1.82 20.41 9.31
C GLN A 236 -2.69 21.51 8.72
N GLN A 237 -2.32 22.07 7.55
CA GLN A 237 -2.99 23.23 6.97
C GLN A 237 -3.69 22.89 5.65
N GLN A 238 -5.02 22.72 5.71
CA GLN A 238 -5.91 22.67 4.56
C GLN A 238 -6.16 24.10 4.03
N VAL A 239 -6.18 24.25 2.72
CA VAL A 239 -6.49 25.51 2.03
C VAL A 239 -7.91 25.49 1.49
N SER A 240 -8.25 24.45 0.76
CA SER A 240 -9.56 24.22 0.19
C SER A 240 -9.77 22.73 -0.07
N HIS A 241 -11.01 22.31 -0.23
CA HIS A 241 -11.35 20.95 -0.60
C HIS A 241 -12.68 20.88 -1.35
N GLY A 242 -12.91 19.79 -2.09
CA GLY A 242 -14.16 19.67 -2.82
C GLY A 242 -14.26 18.42 -3.69
N PHE A 243 -15.37 18.37 -4.40
CA PHE A 243 -15.70 17.31 -5.35
C PHE A 243 -14.92 17.49 -6.67
N VAL A 244 -14.47 16.37 -7.24
CA VAL A 244 -13.82 16.33 -8.56
C VAL A 244 -14.32 15.16 -9.41
N ARG A 245 -14.22 15.31 -10.73
CA ARG A 245 -14.61 14.32 -11.73
C ARG A 245 -13.45 14.06 -12.69
N TRP A 246 -13.22 12.80 -13.01
CA TRP A 246 -12.19 12.39 -13.96
C TRP A 246 -12.57 12.70 -15.40
N ASP A 247 -11.67 13.32 -16.12
CA ASP A 247 -11.75 13.53 -17.59
C ASP A 247 -10.69 12.64 -18.28
N PRO A 248 -11.10 11.54 -18.92
CA PRO A 248 -10.15 10.63 -19.57
C PRO A 248 -9.38 11.27 -20.74
N ALA A 249 -9.96 12.27 -21.42
CA ALA A 249 -9.31 12.96 -22.54
C ALA A 249 -8.18 13.86 -22.03
N LYS A 250 -8.39 14.52 -20.90
CA LYS A 250 -7.38 15.37 -20.26
C LYS A 250 -6.39 14.56 -19.40
N LYS A 251 -6.72 13.29 -19.10
CA LYS A 251 -5.99 12.46 -18.11
C LYS A 251 -5.83 13.16 -16.77
N ALA A 252 -6.86 13.87 -16.35
CA ALA A 252 -6.86 14.69 -15.13
C ALA A 252 -8.26 14.82 -14.55
N PHE A 253 -8.34 15.12 -13.25
CA PHE A 253 -9.59 15.51 -12.60
C PHE A 253 -9.95 16.96 -12.89
N VAL A 254 -11.23 17.20 -13.04
CA VAL A 254 -11.85 18.51 -13.36
C VAL A 254 -13.08 18.72 -12.47
N ASP A 255 -13.76 19.83 -12.65
CA ASP A 255 -15.02 20.18 -11.98
C ASP A 255 -14.87 20.27 -10.44
N PHE A 256 -13.75 20.84 -9.99
CA PHE A 256 -13.58 21.16 -8.58
C PHE A 256 -14.66 22.13 -8.10
N ASN A 257 -15.44 21.73 -7.09
CA ASN A 257 -16.30 22.68 -6.37
C ASN A 257 -15.96 22.63 -4.89
N GLU A 258 -15.68 23.81 -4.36
CA GLU A 258 -15.26 23.98 -2.99
C GLU A 258 -16.37 23.64 -2.00
N LEU A 259 -16.01 22.98 -0.91
CA LEU A 259 -16.87 22.63 0.21
C LEU A 259 -16.51 23.52 1.41
N PRO A 260 -17.44 23.69 2.39
CA PRO A 260 -17.14 24.37 3.66
C PRO A 260 -15.98 23.69 4.38
N GLU A 261 -15.06 24.45 4.94
CA GLU A 261 -13.80 24.00 5.54
C GLU A 261 -13.94 22.83 6.53
N THR A 262 -15.01 22.81 7.32
CA THR A 262 -15.25 21.80 8.35
C THR A 262 -16.22 20.69 7.92
N SER A 263 -16.57 20.63 6.65
CA SER A 263 -17.54 19.65 6.17
C SER A 263 -16.96 18.23 6.20
N TRP A 264 -17.62 17.31 6.91
CA TRP A 264 -17.38 15.86 6.80
C TRP A 264 -18.11 15.21 5.60
N ARG A 265 -18.95 15.98 4.89
CA ARG A 265 -19.78 15.50 3.79
C ARG A 265 -19.02 15.47 2.48
N HIS A 266 -17.98 14.65 2.42
CA HIS A 266 -17.15 14.42 1.26
C HIS A 266 -16.70 12.96 1.22
N LEU A 267 -16.33 12.45 0.04
CA LEU A 267 -15.77 11.10 -0.11
C LEU A 267 -14.40 10.99 0.55
N ASP A 268 -14.05 9.83 1.10
CA ASP A 268 -12.73 9.54 1.66
C ASP A 268 -12.40 8.03 1.58
N GLY A 269 -11.14 7.68 1.85
CA GLY A 269 -10.66 6.31 1.90
C GLY A 269 -10.83 5.56 0.58
N HIS A 270 -11.29 4.32 0.68
CA HIS A 270 -11.54 3.42 -0.45
C HIS A 270 -13.03 3.08 -0.59
N PRO A 271 -13.83 3.94 -1.21
CA PRO A 271 -15.28 3.75 -1.28
C PRO A 271 -15.69 2.42 -1.93
N ILE A 272 -16.91 2.00 -1.59
CA ILE A 272 -17.63 0.90 -2.23
C ILE A 272 -19.01 1.35 -2.65
N VAL A 273 -19.54 0.76 -3.72
CA VAL A 273 -20.97 0.87 -4.05
C VAL A 273 -21.65 -0.33 -3.41
N PHE A 274 -22.67 -0.05 -2.62
CA PHE A 274 -23.44 -1.05 -1.88
C PHE A 274 -24.93 -0.79 -2.04
N ARG A 275 -25.70 -1.83 -2.35
CA ARG A 275 -27.16 -1.76 -2.43
C ARG A 275 -27.77 -2.01 -1.07
N ASP A 276 -28.45 -0.99 -0.54
CA ASP A 276 -29.29 -1.10 0.64
C ASP A 276 -30.77 -0.99 0.21
N LYS A 277 -31.54 -2.08 0.38
CA LYS A 277 -32.90 -2.20 -0.13
C LYS A 277 -32.97 -1.94 -1.65
N GLN A 278 -33.54 -0.82 -2.05
CA GLN A 278 -33.72 -0.41 -3.45
C GLN A 278 -32.78 0.70 -3.90
N THR A 279 -31.89 1.18 -3.01
CA THR A 279 -31.01 2.32 -3.27
C THR A 279 -29.56 1.87 -3.26
N ASP A 280 -28.83 2.27 -4.31
CA ASP A 280 -27.37 2.12 -4.34
C ASP A 280 -26.71 3.31 -3.62
N PHE A 281 -25.87 3.02 -2.66
CA PHE A 281 -25.10 4.00 -1.90
C PHE A 281 -23.61 3.85 -2.18
N VAL A 282 -22.89 4.96 -2.24
CA VAL A 282 -21.47 4.99 -2.05
C VAL A 282 -21.20 5.02 -0.54
N MET A 283 -20.57 3.99 -0.01
CA MET A 283 -20.15 3.88 1.38
C MET A 283 -18.65 4.10 1.48
N PHE A 284 -18.21 4.83 2.48
CA PHE A 284 -16.81 5.23 2.65
C PHE A 284 -16.46 5.53 4.11
N GLY A 285 -15.17 5.66 4.38
CA GLY A 285 -14.59 5.96 5.69
C GLY A 285 -13.08 5.72 5.65
N HIS A 286 -12.37 6.01 6.72
CA HIS A 286 -10.91 5.85 6.78
C HIS A 286 -10.48 4.38 6.63
N ALA A 287 -11.05 3.50 7.44
CA ALA A 287 -10.89 2.04 7.33
C ALA A 287 -12.26 1.36 7.26
N ILE A 288 -13.15 1.71 8.19
CA ILE A 288 -14.51 1.19 8.29
C ILE A 288 -15.46 2.17 7.63
N PRO A 289 -16.30 1.75 6.67
CA PRO A 289 -17.28 2.61 6.04
C PRO A 289 -18.38 3.03 7.04
N ASN A 290 -18.28 4.23 7.57
CA ASN A 290 -19.25 4.80 8.49
C ASN A 290 -19.99 6.02 7.93
N PHE A 291 -19.75 6.32 6.64
CA PHE A 291 -20.46 7.33 5.88
C PHE A 291 -21.07 6.71 4.63
N ARG A 292 -22.20 7.28 4.18
CA ARG A 292 -22.80 6.95 2.89
C ARG A 292 -23.48 8.14 2.24
N VAL A 293 -23.61 8.07 0.93
CA VAL A 293 -24.37 9.00 0.09
C VAL A 293 -25.00 8.21 -1.06
N PRO A 294 -26.19 8.57 -1.57
CA PRO A 294 -26.73 7.92 -2.76
C PRO A 294 -25.70 7.89 -3.90
N SER A 295 -25.63 6.76 -4.63
CA SER A 295 -24.69 6.54 -5.74
C SER A 295 -25.11 7.36 -6.98
N ASP A 296 -25.12 8.67 -6.82
CA ASP A 296 -25.49 9.68 -7.80
C ASP A 296 -24.54 10.87 -7.71
N VAL A 297 -24.08 11.36 -8.88
CA VAL A 297 -23.09 12.44 -8.96
C VAL A 297 -23.64 13.76 -8.35
N SER A 298 -24.93 14.05 -8.55
CA SER A 298 -25.54 15.26 -8.01
C SER A 298 -25.67 15.19 -6.49
N ALA A 299 -26.05 14.03 -5.96
CA ALA A 299 -26.13 13.78 -4.52
C ALA A 299 -24.76 13.94 -3.83
N ILE A 300 -23.70 13.38 -4.45
CA ILE A 300 -22.33 13.52 -3.95
C ILE A 300 -21.89 14.98 -3.94
N LYS A 301 -22.13 15.69 -5.05
CA LYS A 301 -21.72 17.09 -5.22
C LYS A 301 -22.47 18.03 -4.28
N SER A 302 -23.75 17.79 -4.02
CA SER A 302 -24.59 18.70 -3.23
C SER A 302 -24.24 18.71 -1.74
N GLY A 303 -23.64 17.63 -1.22
CA GLY A 303 -23.34 17.50 0.20
C GLY A 303 -24.55 17.28 1.12
N THR A 304 -25.79 17.37 0.62
CA THR A 304 -27.00 17.37 1.47
C THR A 304 -27.53 15.98 1.81
N SER A 305 -27.19 14.98 1.01
CA SER A 305 -27.71 13.61 1.15
C SER A 305 -26.77 12.65 1.89
N TYR A 306 -25.70 13.17 2.47
CA TYR A 306 -24.74 12.36 3.22
C TYR A 306 -25.34 11.93 4.56
N GLU A 307 -25.09 10.69 4.93
CA GLU A 307 -25.45 10.10 6.20
C GLU A 307 -24.21 9.51 6.89
N THR A 308 -24.15 9.60 8.22
CA THR A 308 -23.17 8.89 9.04
C THR A 308 -23.84 7.77 9.81
N PHE A 309 -23.15 6.62 9.94
CA PHE A 309 -23.60 5.51 10.79
C PHE A 309 -23.10 5.76 12.20
N THR A 310 -23.99 6.13 13.09
CA THR A 310 -23.63 6.61 14.41
C THR A 310 -24.74 6.31 15.44
N CYS A 311 -24.34 6.26 16.70
CA CYS A 311 -25.28 6.29 17.85
C CYS A 311 -25.39 7.70 18.46
N LEU A 312 -24.78 8.72 17.81
CA LEU A 312 -24.76 10.07 18.35
C LEU A 312 -25.83 10.96 17.69
N LEU A 313 -26.49 11.73 18.52
CA LEU A 313 -27.33 12.84 18.10
C LEU A 313 -26.49 14.03 17.62
N ALA A 314 -27.11 15.04 17.04
CA ALA A 314 -26.42 16.23 16.53
C ALA A 314 -25.57 16.95 17.61
N ASN A 315 -26.07 16.97 18.86
CA ASN A 315 -25.37 17.56 20.01
C ASN A 315 -24.23 16.69 20.58
N GLY A 316 -24.01 15.46 20.02
CA GLY A 316 -22.99 14.53 20.46
C GLY A 316 -23.38 13.63 21.62
N ASP A 317 -24.64 13.65 22.08
CA ASP A 317 -25.10 12.69 23.07
C ASP A 317 -25.38 11.34 22.46
N VAL A 318 -25.17 10.28 23.26
CA VAL A 318 -25.49 8.90 22.85
C VAL A 318 -26.98 8.68 22.92
N GLU A 319 -27.61 8.28 21.82
CA GLU A 319 -28.97 7.81 21.82
C GLU A 319 -29.05 6.37 22.27
N THR A 320 -29.92 6.08 23.25
CA THR A 320 -30.11 4.75 23.81
C THR A 320 -31.57 4.30 23.73
N ASP A 321 -31.77 2.99 23.72
CA ASP A 321 -33.09 2.37 23.87
C ASP A 321 -33.53 2.29 25.35
N ALA A 322 -34.70 1.69 25.58
CA ALA A 322 -35.25 1.51 26.93
C ALA A 322 -34.38 0.61 27.83
N SER A 323 -33.44 -0.13 27.29
CA SER A 323 -32.49 -1.01 27.99
C SER A 323 -31.09 -0.40 28.11
N ASP A 324 -30.97 0.92 27.86
CA ASP A 324 -29.72 1.69 27.88
C ASP A 324 -28.69 1.17 26.87
N GLN A 325 -29.14 0.58 25.73
CA GLN A 325 -28.28 0.17 24.65
C GLN A 325 -28.19 1.23 23.58
N PRO A 326 -26.99 1.56 23.07
CA PRO A 326 -26.82 2.55 22.01
C PRO A 326 -27.57 2.18 20.72
N ILE A 327 -28.33 3.10 20.17
CA ILE A 327 -29.08 2.94 18.92
C ILE A 327 -28.19 3.36 17.75
N TRP A 328 -27.61 2.42 17.04
CA TRP A 328 -26.82 2.64 15.84
C TRP A 328 -27.73 2.74 14.62
N SER A 329 -27.66 3.85 13.89
CA SER A 329 -28.45 4.06 12.67
C SER A 329 -27.77 5.01 11.70
N TRP A 330 -28.22 5.00 10.44
CA TRP A 330 -27.84 6.00 9.45
C TRP A 330 -28.57 7.31 9.71
N ARG A 331 -27.82 8.42 9.86
CA ARG A 331 -28.36 9.74 10.20
C ARG A 331 -27.75 10.83 9.33
N ARG A 332 -28.60 11.76 8.87
CA ARG A 332 -28.16 12.98 8.16
C ARG A 332 -27.69 14.08 9.11
N ASP A 333 -28.30 14.15 10.26
CA ASP A 333 -28.07 15.13 11.32
C ASP A 333 -27.25 14.60 12.49
N GLY A 334 -26.80 13.33 12.43
CA GLY A 334 -25.96 12.72 13.45
C GLY A 334 -24.54 13.25 13.48
N SER A 335 -23.92 13.21 14.64
CA SER A 335 -22.46 13.44 14.77
C SER A 335 -21.67 12.20 14.34
N PRO A 336 -20.65 12.34 13.48
CA PRO A 336 -19.74 11.23 13.18
C PRO A 336 -19.07 10.68 14.43
N ILE A 337 -18.81 9.37 14.44
CA ILE A 337 -18.07 8.69 15.48
C ILE A 337 -16.94 7.86 14.85
N ASP A 338 -15.77 7.85 15.48
CA ASP A 338 -14.58 7.10 15.09
C ASP A 338 -13.97 6.41 16.31
N ALA A 339 -12.84 5.73 16.13
CA ALA A 339 -12.17 5.01 17.20
C ALA A 339 -11.67 5.91 18.34
N GLU A 340 -11.24 7.14 18.03
CA GLU A 340 -10.80 8.11 19.04
C GLU A 340 -12.00 8.56 19.90
N ARG A 341 -13.10 8.90 19.28
CA ARG A 341 -14.33 9.31 19.95
C ARG A 341 -14.94 8.16 20.76
N GLU A 342 -14.96 6.94 20.24
CA GLU A 342 -15.35 5.74 21.02
C GLU A 342 -14.45 5.57 22.26
N SER A 343 -13.14 5.72 22.11
CA SER A 343 -12.21 5.63 23.24
C SER A 343 -12.46 6.70 24.29
N ALA A 344 -12.75 7.94 23.89
CA ALA A 344 -13.11 9.03 24.80
C ALA A 344 -14.43 8.75 25.51
N TYR A 345 -15.43 8.20 24.81
CA TYR A 345 -16.72 7.86 25.39
C TYR A 345 -16.67 6.68 26.35
N ILE A 346 -15.79 5.71 26.12
CA ILE A 346 -15.51 4.64 27.11
C ILE A 346 -14.91 5.26 28.38
N LYS A 347 -13.90 6.13 28.25
CA LYS A 347 -13.27 6.79 29.41
C LYS A 347 -14.24 7.65 30.21
N SER A 348 -15.21 8.29 29.57
CA SER A 348 -16.23 9.10 30.24
C SER A 348 -17.46 8.32 30.70
N GLY A 349 -17.51 6.99 30.46
CA GLY A 349 -18.64 6.15 30.81
C GLY A 349 -19.87 6.30 29.90
N LYS A 350 -19.80 7.07 28.82
CA LYS A 350 -20.91 7.27 27.87
C LYS A 350 -21.14 6.05 26.97
N LEU A 351 -20.09 5.23 26.71
CA LEU A 351 -20.19 3.97 25.98
C LEU A 351 -19.47 2.85 26.74
N LYS A 352 -19.97 1.63 26.64
CA LYS A 352 -19.25 0.42 27.06
C LYS A 352 -18.46 -0.12 25.88
N ARG A 353 -17.32 -0.79 26.16
CA ARG A 353 -16.44 -1.34 25.12
C ARG A 353 -17.16 -2.28 24.14
N GLN A 354 -18.10 -3.06 24.63
CA GLN A 354 -18.91 -3.98 23.80
C GLN A 354 -19.82 -3.27 22.78
N HIS A 355 -20.09 -2.00 22.97
CA HIS A 355 -20.93 -1.18 22.07
C HIS A 355 -20.12 -0.52 20.95
N CYS A 356 -18.79 -0.55 21.04
CA CYS A 356 -17.91 0.08 20.07
C CYS A 356 -17.85 -0.70 18.77
N ARG A 357 -17.69 0.01 17.68
CA ARG A 357 -17.63 -0.54 16.31
C ARG A 357 -16.32 -0.29 15.60
N HIS A 358 -15.50 0.62 16.09
CA HIS A 358 -14.21 1.02 15.50
C HIS A 358 -13.01 0.49 16.30
N LEU A 359 -13.24 -0.27 17.37
CA LEU A 359 -12.21 -0.89 18.19
C LEU A 359 -12.32 -2.41 18.06
N LEU A 360 -11.32 -3.07 17.50
CA LEU A 360 -11.30 -4.51 17.30
C LEU A 360 -10.46 -5.20 18.38
N TYR A 361 -10.58 -6.52 18.48
CA TYR A 361 -9.69 -7.37 19.27
C TYR A 361 -8.77 -8.18 18.35
N GLU A 362 -7.47 -8.19 18.61
CA GLU A 362 -6.58 -9.17 17.96
C GLU A 362 -6.93 -10.58 18.45
N HIS A 363 -7.19 -11.48 17.50
CA HIS A 363 -7.72 -12.81 17.80
C HIS A 363 -6.86 -13.60 18.81
N ALA A 364 -5.54 -13.59 18.62
CA ALA A 364 -4.62 -14.39 19.45
C ALA A 364 -4.37 -13.79 20.85
N THR A 365 -4.31 -12.47 20.96
CA THR A 365 -3.88 -11.78 22.20
C THR A 365 -5.00 -11.10 22.95
N GLN A 366 -6.18 -10.95 22.32
CA GLN A 366 -7.35 -10.21 22.82
C GLN A 366 -7.06 -8.74 23.16
N ARG A 367 -5.91 -8.20 22.71
CA ARG A 367 -5.62 -6.78 22.86
C ARG A 367 -6.49 -5.94 21.92
N THR A 368 -6.75 -4.71 22.30
CA THR A 368 -7.47 -3.77 21.44
C THR A 368 -6.57 -3.32 20.29
N VAL A 369 -7.11 -3.37 19.07
CA VAL A 369 -6.50 -2.86 17.85
C VAL A 369 -7.35 -1.73 17.32
N ILE A 370 -6.71 -0.60 17.00
CA ILE A 370 -7.34 0.61 16.49
C ILE A 370 -7.03 0.73 15.01
N PRO A 371 -8.02 0.52 14.11
CA PRO A 371 -7.82 0.73 12.68
C PRO A 371 -7.48 2.19 12.37
N HIS A 372 -6.48 2.39 11.51
CA HIS A 372 -6.13 3.71 10.99
C HIS A 372 -6.77 3.94 9.61
N ARG A 373 -6.19 3.32 8.58
CA ARG A 373 -6.71 3.36 7.21
C ARG A 373 -6.77 1.96 6.62
N GLY A 374 -7.68 1.79 5.66
CA GLY A 374 -7.88 0.48 5.06
C GLY A 374 -9.01 0.46 4.04
N SER A 375 -9.42 -0.73 3.67
CA SER A 375 -10.49 -0.96 2.71
C SER A 375 -11.38 -2.11 3.12
N VAL A 376 -12.67 -1.99 2.82
CA VAL A 376 -13.66 -3.06 3.00
C VAL A 376 -14.10 -3.55 1.63
N ARG A 377 -14.06 -4.88 1.41
CA ARG A 377 -14.48 -5.51 0.15
C ARG A 377 -15.26 -6.80 0.43
N TRP A 378 -16.25 -7.09 -0.41
CA TRP A 378 -16.93 -8.38 -0.40
C TRP A 378 -15.98 -9.48 -0.89
N ASN A 379 -16.05 -10.64 -0.26
CA ASN A 379 -15.26 -11.81 -0.64
C ASN A 379 -16.17 -13.02 -0.91
N ASP A 380 -16.13 -13.51 -2.13
CA ASP A 380 -16.98 -14.61 -2.59
C ASP A 380 -16.62 -15.97 -1.97
N HIS A 381 -15.36 -16.18 -1.61
CA HIS A 381 -14.91 -17.43 -1.00
C HIS A 381 -15.44 -17.59 0.42
N LEU A 382 -15.33 -16.54 1.25
CA LEU A 382 -15.84 -16.57 2.62
C LEU A 382 -17.31 -16.19 2.74
N GLN A 383 -17.93 -15.63 1.68
CA GLN A 383 -19.28 -15.03 1.72
C GLN A 383 -19.39 -13.99 2.84
N ARG A 384 -18.37 -13.13 2.94
CA ARG A 384 -18.23 -12.10 3.97
C ARG A 384 -17.54 -10.86 3.42
N TRP A 385 -17.71 -9.78 4.15
CA TRP A 385 -16.92 -8.58 3.97
C TRP A 385 -15.57 -8.72 4.63
N ILE A 386 -14.49 -8.39 3.93
CA ILE A 386 -13.12 -8.37 4.45
C ILE A 386 -12.70 -6.92 4.63
N LEU A 387 -12.28 -6.59 5.85
CA LEU A 387 -11.59 -5.35 6.19
C LEU A 387 -10.09 -5.63 6.22
N ALA A 388 -9.34 -4.97 5.34
CA ALA A 388 -7.87 -4.96 5.36
C ALA A 388 -7.41 -3.56 5.80
N PHE A 389 -6.57 -3.48 6.84
CA PHE A 389 -6.23 -2.18 7.44
C PHE A 389 -4.87 -2.19 8.13
N THR A 390 -4.30 -1.01 8.34
CA THR A 390 -3.18 -0.80 9.25
C THR A 390 -3.67 -0.26 10.59
N ALA A 391 -3.00 -0.65 11.66
CA ALA A 391 -3.33 -0.22 13.01
C ALA A 391 -2.45 0.96 13.46
N LEU A 392 -3.01 1.79 14.35
CA LEU A 392 -2.27 2.87 14.99
C LEU A 392 -1.36 2.35 16.10
N ASN A 393 -0.17 2.96 16.21
CA ASN A 393 0.73 2.82 17.37
C ASN A 393 1.07 1.37 17.76
N GLU A 394 1.36 0.56 16.75
CA GLU A 394 1.85 -0.80 16.98
C GLU A 394 3.29 -0.80 17.53
N ALA A 395 3.63 -1.78 18.37
CA ALA A 395 4.92 -1.84 19.05
C ALA A 395 6.12 -2.00 18.11
N THR A 396 5.93 -2.63 16.95
CA THR A 396 7.00 -2.90 15.98
C THR A 396 7.26 -1.73 15.05
N SER A 397 6.23 -0.98 14.69
CA SER A 397 6.30 0.21 13.84
C SER A 397 4.97 0.95 13.81
N VAL A 398 5.01 2.26 13.68
CA VAL A 398 3.82 3.07 13.38
C VAL A 398 3.34 2.73 11.96
N LEU A 399 2.06 2.33 11.83
CA LEU A 399 1.41 1.93 10.57
C LEU A 399 2.14 0.80 9.81
N GLY A 400 2.95 -0.01 10.48
CA GLY A 400 3.72 -1.09 9.85
C GLY A 400 3.00 -2.44 9.81
N GLU A 401 1.97 -2.62 10.60
CA GLU A 401 1.28 -3.90 10.77
C GLU A 401 0.01 -3.95 9.91
N LEU A 402 -0.07 -4.93 9.01
CA LEU A 402 -1.27 -5.20 8.21
C LEU A 402 -2.16 -6.22 8.91
N PHE A 403 -3.41 -5.84 9.14
CA PHE A 403 -4.44 -6.68 9.73
C PHE A 403 -5.56 -6.96 8.72
N ILE A 404 -6.25 -8.09 8.92
CA ILE A 404 -7.53 -8.38 8.29
C ILE A 404 -8.58 -8.78 9.34
N ALA A 405 -9.84 -8.47 9.02
CA ALA A 405 -11.02 -8.90 9.78
C ALA A 405 -12.13 -9.28 8.81
N ALA A 406 -13.12 -10.05 9.28
CA ALA A 406 -14.30 -10.40 8.52
C ALA A 406 -15.58 -9.94 9.22
N GLY A 407 -16.57 -9.48 8.44
CA GLY A 407 -17.86 -9.01 8.96
C GLY A 407 -19.02 -9.45 8.09
N ALA A 408 -20.24 -9.45 8.68
CA ALA A 408 -21.47 -9.82 7.98
C ALA A 408 -21.99 -8.70 7.06
N SER A 409 -21.62 -7.44 7.35
CA SER A 409 -21.99 -6.26 6.55
C SER A 409 -20.78 -5.35 6.35
N PRO A 410 -20.83 -4.40 5.40
CA PRO A 410 -19.71 -3.48 5.19
C PRO A 410 -19.46 -2.54 6.36
N ILE A 411 -20.43 -2.34 7.22
CA ILE A 411 -20.29 -1.57 8.47
C ILE A 411 -20.01 -2.44 9.69
N GLY A 412 -19.76 -3.74 9.50
CA GLY A 412 -19.49 -4.71 10.56
C GLY A 412 -20.77 -5.37 11.12
N PRO A 413 -20.81 -5.76 12.43
CA PRO A 413 -19.78 -5.48 13.43
C PRO A 413 -18.44 -6.15 13.10
N TRP A 414 -17.36 -5.42 13.38
CA TRP A 414 -15.98 -5.89 13.27
C TRP A 414 -15.47 -6.21 14.68
N THR A 415 -15.39 -7.48 15.05
CA THR A 415 -15.06 -7.87 16.42
C THR A 415 -13.61 -8.27 16.58
N HIS A 416 -13.14 -9.17 15.74
CA HIS A 416 -11.80 -9.73 15.80
C HIS A 416 -11.02 -9.49 14.50
N CYS A 417 -9.71 -9.26 14.65
CA CYS A 417 -8.78 -9.15 13.55
C CYS A 417 -7.54 -10.00 13.80
N ILE A 418 -6.75 -10.20 12.77
CA ILE A 418 -5.48 -10.89 12.85
C ILE A 418 -4.43 -10.14 12.03
N ARG A 419 -3.22 -10.05 12.58
CA ARG A 419 -2.07 -9.52 11.87
C ARG A 419 -1.59 -10.52 10.82
N VAL A 420 -1.53 -10.10 9.56
CA VAL A 420 -1.11 -10.95 8.43
C VAL A 420 0.26 -10.61 7.90
N ALA A 421 0.72 -9.37 8.07
CA ALA A 421 2.08 -8.97 7.71
C ALA A 421 2.62 -7.93 8.69
N THR A 422 3.96 -7.91 8.86
CA THR A 422 4.70 -6.99 9.73
C THR A 422 5.83 -6.32 8.95
N HIS A 423 6.11 -5.05 9.26
CA HIS A 423 7.19 -4.25 8.69
C HIS A 423 7.95 -3.54 9.81
N PRO A 424 8.78 -4.28 10.60
CA PRO A 424 9.49 -3.68 11.73
C PRO A 424 10.32 -2.46 11.28
N LYS A 425 10.13 -1.32 11.95
CA LYS A 425 10.78 -0.03 11.65
C LYS A 425 10.39 0.61 10.30
N TYR A 426 9.34 0.14 9.65
CA TYR A 426 8.81 0.73 8.41
C TYR A 426 7.29 0.83 8.49
N SER A 427 6.71 1.73 7.70
CA SER A 427 5.27 1.85 7.52
C SER A 427 4.82 1.06 6.29
N PHE A 428 3.56 0.60 6.33
CA PHE A 428 2.84 0.03 5.20
C PHE A 428 1.43 0.64 5.22
N TYR A 429 1.31 1.90 4.84
CA TYR A 429 0.07 2.65 5.05
C TYR A 429 -0.87 2.65 3.85
N ASN A 430 -2.13 3.08 4.10
CA ASN A 430 -3.25 3.14 3.15
C ASN A 430 -3.47 1.82 2.38
N PRO A 431 -3.59 0.66 3.06
CA PRO A 431 -3.76 -0.61 2.36
C PRO A 431 -5.13 -0.70 1.69
N VAL A 432 -5.14 -1.29 0.49
CA VAL A 432 -6.35 -1.58 -0.26
C VAL A 432 -6.39 -3.02 -0.74
N HIS A 433 -7.50 -3.70 -0.50
CA HIS A 433 -7.81 -5.00 -1.10
C HIS A 433 -8.35 -4.77 -2.51
N HIS A 434 -7.65 -5.29 -3.51
CA HIS A 434 -8.01 -5.21 -4.92
C HIS A 434 -8.78 -6.44 -5.36
N THR A 435 -10.12 -6.42 -5.32
CA THR A 435 -10.96 -7.57 -5.71
C THR A 435 -10.77 -7.99 -7.17
N TRP A 436 -10.36 -7.07 -8.04
CA TRP A 436 -10.05 -7.36 -9.44
C TRP A 436 -8.74 -8.16 -9.64
N LEU A 437 -7.94 -8.34 -8.58
CA LEU A 437 -6.75 -9.20 -8.52
C LEU A 437 -7.00 -10.51 -7.80
N ASP A 438 -8.19 -10.73 -7.26
CA ASP A 438 -8.52 -11.94 -6.54
C ASP A 438 -8.46 -13.16 -7.46
N GLN A 439 -8.00 -14.27 -6.93
CA GLN A 439 -7.84 -15.53 -7.64
C GLN A 439 -8.57 -16.65 -6.92
N LYS A 440 -8.80 -17.76 -7.64
CA LYS A 440 -9.45 -18.97 -7.10
C LYS A 440 -10.80 -18.66 -6.43
N GLY A 441 -11.63 -17.84 -7.08
CA GLY A 441 -12.95 -17.46 -6.57
C GLY A 441 -12.91 -16.67 -5.26
N GLY A 442 -11.88 -15.81 -5.07
CA GLY A 442 -11.72 -14.98 -3.89
C GLY A 442 -10.95 -15.66 -2.74
N ARG A 443 -10.50 -16.92 -2.90
CA ARG A 443 -9.64 -17.57 -1.90
C ARG A 443 -8.31 -16.87 -1.74
N LEU A 444 -7.67 -16.49 -2.85
CA LEU A 444 -6.42 -15.73 -2.84
C LEU A 444 -6.75 -14.25 -3.08
N ILE A 445 -6.61 -13.44 -2.05
CA ILE A 445 -6.83 -12.00 -2.13
C ILE A 445 -5.50 -11.25 -2.24
N THR A 446 -5.53 -10.07 -2.89
CA THR A 446 -4.36 -9.21 -3.04
C THR A 446 -4.59 -7.88 -2.33
N VAL A 447 -3.69 -7.55 -1.39
CA VAL A 447 -3.67 -6.27 -0.68
C VAL A 447 -2.43 -5.49 -1.12
N GLU A 448 -2.61 -4.23 -1.44
CA GLU A 448 -1.56 -3.28 -1.84
C GLU A 448 -1.50 -2.14 -0.82
N GLY A 449 -0.29 -1.64 -0.53
CA GLY A 449 -0.10 -0.51 0.35
C GLY A 449 1.28 0.12 0.17
N THR A 450 1.47 1.31 0.71
CA THR A 450 2.70 2.09 0.58
C THR A 450 3.74 1.65 1.61
N TYR A 451 4.85 1.09 1.14
CA TYR A 451 6.01 0.77 1.96
C TYR A 451 6.98 1.96 2.01
N THR A 452 7.33 2.41 3.21
CA THR A 452 8.22 3.56 3.41
C THR A 452 8.74 3.65 4.84
N MET A 453 9.84 4.38 5.05
CA MET A 453 10.31 4.79 6.38
C MET A 453 9.46 5.92 6.98
N THR A 454 8.68 6.63 6.18
CA THR A 454 7.83 7.74 6.65
C THR A 454 6.86 7.27 7.72
N PHE A 455 6.66 8.06 8.76
CA PHE A 455 5.84 7.78 9.96
C PHE A 455 6.40 6.69 10.90
N SER A 456 7.41 5.92 10.52
CA SER A 456 7.91 4.78 11.30
C SER A 456 8.89 5.17 12.42
N GLY A 457 9.37 6.41 12.43
CA GLY A 457 10.47 6.85 13.29
C GLY A 457 11.86 6.39 12.84
N ASN A 458 11.94 5.65 11.72
CA ASN A 458 13.19 5.25 11.08
C ASN A 458 13.61 6.33 10.06
N ASN A 459 14.91 6.54 9.92
CA ASN A 459 15.48 7.51 8.97
C ASN A 459 16.34 6.85 7.88
N VAL A 460 16.28 5.52 7.75
CA VAL A 460 17.04 4.76 6.75
C VAL A 460 16.10 4.30 5.64
N PRO A 461 16.16 4.89 4.43
CA PRO A 461 15.34 4.46 3.32
C PRO A 461 15.78 3.08 2.81
N THR A 462 14.83 2.24 2.44
CA THR A 462 15.15 0.96 1.80
C THR A 462 15.46 1.17 0.32
N PRO A 463 16.68 0.88 -0.17
CA PRO A 463 17.02 1.06 -1.57
C PRO A 463 16.00 0.42 -2.51
N MET A 464 15.57 1.13 -3.55
CA MET A 464 14.62 0.69 -4.58
C MET A 464 13.18 0.45 -4.08
N TYR A 465 12.93 0.36 -2.78
CA TYR A 465 11.61 0.07 -2.20
C TYR A 465 11.01 1.26 -1.46
N GLU A 466 11.83 2.23 -1.08
CA GLU A 466 11.34 3.42 -0.40
C GLU A 466 10.25 4.12 -1.20
N TYR A 467 9.12 4.41 -0.52
CA TYR A 467 7.98 5.14 -1.07
C TYR A 467 7.33 4.44 -2.28
N ASN A 468 7.17 3.10 -2.20
CA ASN A 468 6.62 2.30 -3.29
C ASN A 468 5.41 1.46 -2.85
N GLN A 469 4.53 1.19 -3.81
CA GLN A 469 3.39 0.29 -3.61
C GLN A 469 3.88 -1.16 -3.59
N LEU A 470 3.70 -1.80 -2.47
CA LEU A 470 4.05 -3.20 -2.23
C LEU A 470 2.79 -4.04 -2.13
N THR A 471 2.79 -5.22 -2.76
CA THR A 471 1.64 -6.12 -2.75
C THR A 471 1.89 -7.36 -1.89
N TYR A 472 0.81 -7.80 -1.25
CA TYR A 472 0.73 -9.05 -0.50
C TYR A 472 -0.40 -9.91 -1.03
N GLN A 473 -0.15 -11.21 -1.15
CA GLN A 473 -1.18 -12.21 -1.41
C GLN A 473 -1.52 -12.94 -0.10
N ILE A 474 -2.80 -13.10 0.19
CA ILE A 474 -3.29 -13.77 1.39
C ILE A 474 -4.15 -14.95 0.93
N ASP A 475 -3.81 -16.18 1.35
CA ASP A 475 -4.64 -17.36 1.15
C ASP A 475 -5.64 -17.45 2.32
N LEU A 476 -6.91 -17.16 2.06
CA LEU A 476 -7.96 -17.20 3.07
C LEU A 476 -8.29 -18.62 3.55
N ALA A 477 -7.73 -19.66 2.94
CA ALA A 477 -7.79 -21.03 3.43
C ALA A 477 -6.63 -21.39 4.38
N ASP A 478 -5.74 -20.44 4.74
CA ASP A 478 -4.74 -20.66 5.79
C ASP A 478 -5.43 -20.95 7.12
N GLU A 479 -5.03 -22.03 7.79
CA GLU A 479 -5.68 -22.50 9.04
C GLU A 479 -5.70 -21.42 10.14
N ARG A 480 -4.69 -20.53 10.17
CA ARG A 480 -4.64 -19.40 11.11
C ARG A 480 -5.75 -18.39 10.90
N LEU A 481 -6.41 -18.40 9.72
CA LEU A 481 -7.52 -17.53 9.33
C LEU A 481 -8.89 -18.19 9.47
N ALA A 482 -8.96 -19.45 9.93
CA ALA A 482 -10.21 -20.22 9.99
C ALA A 482 -11.34 -19.49 10.73
N PHE A 483 -11.03 -18.72 11.79
CA PHE A 483 -12.02 -17.98 12.57
C PHE A 483 -12.76 -16.89 11.75
N LEU A 484 -12.19 -16.41 10.64
CA LEU A 484 -12.84 -15.42 9.77
C LEU A 484 -14.08 -15.99 9.06
N GLY A 485 -14.13 -17.31 8.85
CA GLY A 485 -15.22 -18.03 8.18
C GLY A 485 -16.35 -18.51 9.10
N PHE A 486 -16.18 -18.46 10.43
CA PHE A 486 -17.22 -18.92 11.33
C PHE A 486 -18.47 -18.02 11.26
N LYS A 487 -19.64 -18.64 11.04
CA LYS A 487 -20.93 -17.97 11.23
C LYS A 487 -20.99 -17.53 12.71
N LEU A 488 -21.14 -16.23 12.93
CA LEU A 488 -21.49 -15.69 14.26
C LEU A 488 -22.93 -16.12 14.62
N SER A 489 -23.13 -17.42 14.86
CA SER A 489 -24.36 -17.96 15.40
C SER A 489 -24.11 -18.36 16.83
N GLN A 490 -23.78 -17.42 17.70
CA GLN A 490 -23.81 -17.59 19.16
C GLN A 490 -22.86 -16.58 19.84
N TYR A 491 -23.31 -15.33 19.95
CA TYR A 491 -22.94 -14.48 21.08
C TYR A 491 -24.06 -13.45 21.26
#